data_10c8aad00c3e4d7f98b441e55a077424
#
_entry.id   10c8aad00c3e4d7f98b441e55a077424
#
_cell.length_a   1.000
_cell.length_b   1.000
_cell.length_c   1.000
_cell.angle_alpha   90.00
_cell.angle_beta   90.00
_cell.angle_gamma   90.00
#
_symmetry.space_group_name_H-M   'P 1'
#
loop_
_entity.id
_entity.type
_entity.pdbx_description
1 polymer ?
#
loop_
_entity_poly.entity_id
_entity_poly.type
_entity_poly.pdbx_seq_one_letter_code
_entity_poly.pdbx_strand_id
1 'polypeptide(L)'
;RNAWIILYLFGSSPVVPKTFITNRENFLSELNSEDLFLEYATCLRMSELGYMSEAQDKLYIAYNNIEEYLKDLKHALTKEHKRYGEVGLINNGKRIQINTSIIQIENEYYSSIRPKRVTPSSERPINVLRDKGIDYLEIRALDNNSFLPSGIDEDTGYFLEAYLIGCFFGEDKKATQSEIKELLLN
;
A
#
# COMPACT_ATOMS: atom_id res chain seq x y z
N ARG A 1 -9.31 -9.82 2.17
CA ARG A 1 -9.07 -11.22 1.75
C ARG A 1 -8.83 -11.35 0.25
N ASN A 2 -9.64 -10.72 -0.58
CA ASN A 2 -9.63 -10.97 -2.05
C ASN A 2 -8.80 -9.94 -2.84
N ALA A 3 -8.16 -8.98 -2.21
CA ALA A 3 -7.39 -7.94 -2.89
C ALA A 3 -6.25 -8.49 -3.78
N TRP A 4 -5.68 -9.65 -3.43
CA TRP A 4 -4.66 -10.34 -4.21
C TRP A 4 -5.12 -10.69 -5.64
N ILE A 5 -6.42 -10.95 -5.85
CA ILE A 5 -6.96 -11.21 -7.19
C ILE A 5 -6.74 -10.01 -8.11
N ILE A 6 -6.94 -8.80 -7.60
CA ILE A 6 -6.72 -7.56 -8.38
C ILE A 6 -5.23 -7.43 -8.73
N LEU A 7 -4.33 -7.67 -7.78
CA LEU A 7 -2.88 -7.65 -8.02
C LEU A 7 -2.49 -8.68 -9.09
N TYR A 8 -3.04 -9.88 -9.00
CA TYR A 8 -2.70 -10.99 -9.90
C TYR A 8 -3.21 -10.78 -11.33
N LEU A 9 -4.37 -10.15 -11.50
CA LEU A 9 -4.97 -9.94 -12.81
C LEU A 9 -4.49 -8.66 -13.50
N PHE A 10 -4.20 -7.60 -12.75
CA PHE A 10 -3.99 -6.26 -13.29
C PHE A 10 -2.65 -5.63 -12.90
N GLY A 11 -1.85 -6.32 -12.11
CA GLY A 11 -0.49 -5.92 -11.86
C GLY A 11 0.44 -6.39 -12.98
N SER A 12 1.47 -5.63 -13.25
CA SER A 12 2.57 -6.03 -14.13
C SER A 12 3.86 -6.16 -13.34
N SER A 13 4.65 -7.17 -13.68
CA SER A 13 5.97 -7.31 -13.06
C SER A 13 6.84 -6.11 -13.42
N PRO A 14 7.49 -5.48 -12.43
CA PRO A 14 8.34 -4.32 -12.69
C PRO A 14 9.53 -4.70 -13.57
N VAL A 15 9.77 -3.89 -14.60
CA VAL A 15 10.96 -3.94 -15.45
C VAL A 15 11.67 -2.60 -15.30
N VAL A 16 12.97 -2.64 -14.99
CA VAL A 16 13.76 -1.43 -14.73
C VAL A 16 15.12 -1.51 -15.45
N PRO A 17 15.61 -0.41 -16.03
CA PRO A 17 16.96 -0.36 -16.56
C PRO A 17 17.99 -0.59 -15.46
N LYS A 18 19.07 -1.33 -15.77
CA LYS A 18 20.20 -1.56 -14.83
C LYS A 18 20.80 -0.25 -14.31
N THR A 19 20.74 0.81 -15.11
CA THR A 19 21.22 2.15 -14.73
C THR A 19 20.38 2.84 -13.67
N PHE A 20 19.15 2.38 -13.43
CA PHE A 20 18.24 2.98 -12.45
C PHE A 20 18.48 2.48 -11.02
N ILE A 21 19.10 1.31 -10.87
CA ILE A 21 19.25 0.62 -9.58
C ILE A 21 20.68 0.76 -9.08
N THR A 22 20.84 1.38 -7.93
CA THR A 22 22.17 1.64 -7.34
C THR A 22 22.55 0.71 -6.20
N ASN A 23 21.60 0.09 -5.46
CA ASN A 23 21.92 -0.65 -4.23
C ASN A 23 20.93 -1.78 -3.85
N ARG A 24 20.07 -2.25 -4.73
CA ARG A 24 19.06 -3.28 -4.41
C ARG A 24 19.08 -4.46 -5.39
N GLU A 25 20.26 -4.91 -5.75
CA GLU A 25 20.46 -5.83 -6.88
C GLU A 25 20.06 -7.29 -6.56
N ASN A 26 19.95 -7.68 -5.29
CA ASN A 26 19.92 -9.09 -4.91
C ASN A 26 18.58 -9.80 -5.13
N PHE A 27 17.52 -9.08 -5.48
CA PHE A 27 16.18 -9.65 -5.68
C PHE A 27 15.64 -9.50 -7.11
N LEU A 28 16.41 -8.84 -7.99
CA LEU A 28 16.03 -8.65 -9.39
C LEU A 28 16.75 -9.67 -10.29
N SER A 29 16.01 -10.22 -11.22
CA SER A 29 16.54 -11.12 -12.26
C SER A 29 16.90 -10.35 -13.51
N GLU A 30 17.86 -10.84 -14.28
CA GLU A 30 18.17 -10.27 -15.60
C GLU A 30 17.09 -10.62 -16.62
N LEU A 31 16.49 -9.61 -17.23
CA LEU A 31 15.58 -9.76 -18.36
C LEU A 31 16.36 -9.83 -19.69
N ASN A 32 17.34 -8.93 -19.83
CA ASN A 32 18.23 -8.81 -20.98
C ASN A 32 19.52 -8.09 -20.58
N SER A 33 20.36 -7.70 -21.56
CA SER A 33 21.63 -7.01 -21.30
C SER A 33 21.47 -5.64 -20.60
N GLU A 34 20.33 -4.98 -20.74
CA GLU A 34 20.10 -3.60 -20.27
C GLU A 34 19.11 -3.52 -19.11
N ASP A 35 18.18 -4.50 -18.99
CA ASP A 35 17.06 -4.44 -18.08
C ASP A 35 17.08 -5.58 -17.06
N LEU A 36 16.54 -5.27 -15.89
CA LEU A 36 16.23 -6.19 -14.81
C LEU A 36 14.71 -6.27 -14.62
N PHE A 37 14.23 -7.38 -14.06
CA PHE A 37 12.83 -7.55 -13.71
C PHE A 37 12.66 -8.24 -12.36
N LEU A 38 11.52 -8.08 -11.75
CA LEU A 38 11.13 -8.80 -10.54
C LEU A 38 10.16 -9.91 -10.92
N GLU A 39 10.67 -11.15 -10.87
CA GLU A 39 9.87 -12.33 -11.16
C GLU A 39 8.73 -12.48 -10.14
N TYR A 40 7.55 -12.84 -10.62
CA TYR A 40 6.32 -13.00 -9.82
C TYR A 40 5.79 -11.75 -9.09
N ALA A 41 6.39 -10.59 -9.25
CA ALA A 41 5.82 -9.36 -8.76
C ALA A 41 4.63 -8.95 -9.63
N THR A 42 3.57 -8.48 -9.00
CA THR A 42 2.30 -8.20 -9.66
C THR A 42 1.97 -6.72 -9.74
N CYS A 43 2.80 -5.86 -9.16
CA CYS A 43 2.58 -4.42 -9.16
C CYS A 43 3.88 -3.68 -8.80
N LEU A 44 4.36 -2.83 -9.70
CA LEU A 44 5.55 -1.99 -9.43
C LEU A 44 5.33 -1.10 -8.20
N ARG A 45 4.16 -0.48 -8.09
CA ARG A 45 3.83 0.43 -7.01
C ARG A 45 3.86 -0.22 -5.63
N MET A 46 3.45 -1.49 -5.55
CA MET A 46 3.38 -2.26 -4.31
C MET A 46 4.60 -3.15 -4.07
N SER A 47 5.64 -3.02 -4.90
CA SER A 47 6.91 -3.72 -4.74
C SER A 47 7.92 -2.91 -3.91
N GLU A 48 9.02 -3.54 -3.55
CA GLU A 48 10.16 -2.87 -2.87
C GLU A 48 10.82 -1.78 -3.72
N LEU A 49 10.65 -1.82 -5.05
CA LEU A 49 11.07 -0.75 -5.95
C LEU A 49 10.13 0.46 -5.90
N GLY A 50 8.90 0.26 -5.46
CA GLY A 50 7.88 1.30 -5.35
C GLY A 50 7.82 1.92 -3.96
N TYR A 51 6.68 1.77 -3.31
CA TYR A 51 6.36 2.46 -2.05
C TYR A 51 6.46 1.59 -0.79
N MET A 52 6.85 0.32 -0.92
CA MET A 52 7.09 -0.51 0.26
C MET A 52 8.30 0.02 1.03
N SER A 53 8.21 0.05 2.33
CA SER A 53 9.29 0.48 3.21
C SER A 53 9.55 -0.54 4.30
N GLU A 54 10.82 -0.76 4.65
CA GLU A 54 11.25 -1.66 5.71
C GLU A 54 10.53 -1.41 7.04
N ALA A 55 10.18 -0.13 7.34
CA ALA A 55 9.45 0.22 8.54
C ALA A 55 8.01 -0.32 8.56
N GLN A 56 7.42 -0.56 7.38
CA GLN A 56 6.06 -1.05 7.21
C GLN A 56 5.96 -2.56 6.98
N ASP A 57 7.07 -3.28 6.76
CA ASP A 57 7.08 -4.73 6.48
C ASP A 57 6.42 -5.57 7.59
N LYS A 58 6.47 -5.07 8.82
CA LYS A 58 5.85 -5.71 10.00
C LYS A 58 4.56 -5.03 10.45
N LEU A 59 4.02 -4.16 9.61
CA LEU A 59 2.80 -3.43 9.91
C LEU A 59 1.58 -4.18 9.37
N TYR A 60 0.86 -4.82 10.24
CA TYR A 60 -0.35 -5.58 9.90
C TYR A 60 -1.58 -4.76 10.30
N ILE A 61 -2.24 -4.15 9.33
CA ILE A 61 -3.48 -3.40 9.53
C ILE A 61 -4.66 -4.25 9.08
N ALA A 62 -5.59 -4.50 10.01
CA ALA A 62 -6.79 -5.28 9.74
C ALA A 62 -7.82 -4.46 8.94
N TYR A 63 -8.52 -5.13 8.04
CA TYR A 63 -9.62 -4.57 7.26
C TYR A 63 -10.97 -5.21 7.61
N ASN A 64 -11.06 -5.84 8.77
CA ASN A 64 -12.27 -6.55 9.21
C ASN A 64 -13.44 -5.60 9.48
N ASN A 65 -13.16 -4.44 10.03
CA ASN A 65 -14.10 -3.35 10.28
C ASN A 65 -13.33 -2.03 10.44
N ILE A 66 -14.05 -0.93 10.47
CA ILE A 66 -13.46 0.40 10.53
C ILE A 66 -12.74 0.65 11.87
N GLU A 67 -13.24 0.10 12.97
CA GLU A 67 -12.69 0.28 14.31
C GLU A 67 -11.30 -0.40 14.42
N GLU A 68 -11.19 -1.64 13.96
CA GLU A 68 -9.91 -2.37 13.92
C GLU A 68 -8.91 -1.65 13.01
N TYR A 69 -9.33 -1.26 11.81
CA TYR A 69 -8.50 -0.50 10.88
C TYR A 69 -7.95 0.79 11.50
N LEU A 70 -8.81 1.61 12.10
CA LEU A 70 -8.41 2.88 12.72
C LEU A 70 -7.52 2.67 13.95
N LYS A 71 -7.77 1.61 14.74
CA LYS A 71 -6.94 1.25 15.88
C LYS A 71 -5.52 0.89 15.43
N ASP A 72 -5.39 0.03 14.43
CA ASP A 72 -4.09 -0.41 13.94
C ASP A 72 -3.33 0.74 13.24
N LEU A 73 -4.03 1.56 12.45
CA LEU A 73 -3.46 2.75 11.84
C LEU A 73 -2.98 3.76 12.89
N LYS A 74 -3.77 3.99 13.94
CA LYS A 74 -3.36 4.85 15.06
C LYS A 74 -2.15 4.29 15.79
N HIS A 75 -2.08 2.97 15.97
CA HIS A 75 -0.91 2.32 16.56
C HIS A 75 0.35 2.62 15.73
N ALA A 76 0.29 2.46 14.41
CA ALA A 76 1.40 2.76 13.52
C ALA A 76 1.83 4.24 13.56
N LEU A 77 0.89 5.17 13.72
CA LEU A 77 1.12 6.62 13.86
C LEU A 77 1.73 7.04 15.21
N THR A 78 1.70 6.17 16.22
CA THR A 78 2.14 6.50 17.58
C THR A 78 3.28 5.61 18.08
N LYS A 79 3.47 4.44 17.49
CA LYS A 79 4.53 3.51 17.89
C LYS A 79 5.85 3.95 17.28
N GLU A 80 6.84 4.16 18.13
CA GLU A 80 8.19 4.51 17.71
C GLU A 80 8.83 3.41 16.86
N HIS A 81 9.48 3.81 15.77
CA HIS A 81 10.35 2.96 14.96
C HIS A 81 11.79 3.19 15.38
N LYS A 82 12.48 2.13 15.81
CA LYS A 82 13.83 2.21 16.39
C LYS A 82 14.81 3.04 15.55
N ARG A 83 14.91 2.77 14.25
CA ARG A 83 15.80 3.48 13.34
C ARG A 83 15.47 4.98 13.24
N TYR A 84 14.17 5.35 13.25
CA TYR A 84 13.76 6.75 13.21
C TYR A 84 14.04 7.47 14.53
N GLY A 85 13.92 6.75 15.67
CA GLY A 85 14.34 7.25 16.98
C GLY A 85 15.86 7.50 17.06
N GLU A 86 16.67 6.60 16.51
CA GLU A 86 18.13 6.75 16.44
C GLU A 86 18.56 7.93 15.56
N VAL A 87 17.87 8.17 14.42
CA VAL A 87 18.10 9.33 13.56
C VAL A 87 17.71 10.64 14.26
N GLY A 88 16.66 10.60 15.09
CA GLY A 88 16.16 11.75 15.84
C GLY A 88 15.37 12.76 14.99
N LEU A 89 14.79 13.76 15.64
CA LEU A 89 13.94 14.76 15.00
C LEU A 89 14.72 15.93 14.39
N ILE A 90 15.91 16.20 14.94
CA ILE A 90 16.70 17.39 14.59
C ILE A 90 18.13 16.94 14.25
N ASN A 91 18.64 17.45 13.14
CA ASN A 91 20.04 17.31 12.76
C ASN A 91 20.61 18.68 12.39
N ASN A 92 21.73 19.07 13.00
CA ASN A 92 22.38 20.37 12.82
C ASN A 92 21.40 21.57 12.97
N GLY A 93 20.51 21.52 13.96
CA GLY A 93 19.52 22.56 14.24
C GLY A 93 18.32 22.60 13.28
N LYS A 94 18.26 21.70 12.29
CA LYS A 94 17.13 21.61 11.34
C LYS A 94 16.28 20.38 11.65
N ARG A 95 14.95 20.55 11.62
CA ARG A 95 14.01 19.45 11.73
C ARG A 95 14.06 18.61 10.46
N ILE A 96 14.32 17.29 10.63
CA ILE A 96 14.49 16.34 9.52
C ILE A 96 13.36 15.30 9.45
N GLN A 97 12.59 15.14 10.53
CA GLN A 97 11.44 14.24 10.61
C GLN A 97 10.25 14.92 11.30
N ILE A 98 9.04 14.52 10.98
CA ILE A 98 7.83 14.99 11.66
C ILE A 98 7.73 14.38 13.06
N ASN A 99 7.94 13.08 13.15
CA ASN A 99 8.02 12.30 14.40
C ASN A 99 8.86 11.04 14.14
N THR A 100 8.99 10.16 15.14
CA THR A 100 9.78 8.91 15.05
C THR A 100 8.93 7.65 14.94
N SER A 101 7.64 7.78 14.61
CA SER A 101 6.71 6.67 14.52
C SER A 101 6.92 5.83 13.25
N ILE A 102 6.39 4.61 13.22
CA ILE A 102 6.45 3.69 12.07
C ILE A 102 5.97 4.39 10.80
N ILE A 103 4.85 5.12 10.87
CA ILE A 103 4.41 6.08 9.86
C ILE A 103 4.26 7.45 10.51
N GLN A 104 4.67 8.50 9.82
CA GLN A 104 4.66 9.86 10.38
C GLN A 104 3.34 10.58 10.10
N ILE A 105 2.69 10.25 8.98
CA ILE A 105 1.35 10.72 8.60
C ILE A 105 0.55 9.58 7.99
N GLU A 106 -0.77 9.68 7.99
CA GLU A 106 -1.68 8.64 7.46
C GLU A 106 -1.42 8.30 5.98
N ASN A 107 -0.93 9.27 5.22
CA ASN A 107 -0.66 9.09 3.79
C ASN A 107 0.57 8.21 3.50
N GLU A 108 1.44 8.00 4.47
CA GLU A 108 2.61 7.10 4.34
C GLU A 108 2.23 5.62 4.40
N TYR A 109 1.03 5.29 4.89
CA TYR A 109 0.59 3.90 4.86
C TYR A 109 0.21 3.50 3.44
N TYR A 110 0.96 2.57 2.88
CA TYR A 110 0.71 1.99 1.57
C TYR A 110 0.04 0.63 1.70
N SER A 111 -1.07 0.47 0.99
CA SER A 111 -1.80 -0.78 0.87
C SER A 111 -2.50 -0.84 -0.48
N SER A 112 -2.84 -2.05 -0.93
CA SER A 112 -3.53 -2.29 -2.20
C SER A 112 -4.91 -1.65 -2.28
N ILE A 113 -5.59 -1.51 -1.14
CA ILE A 113 -6.90 -0.86 -1.02
C ILE A 113 -6.90 0.01 0.23
N ARG A 114 -7.49 1.21 0.14
CA ARG A 114 -7.64 2.13 1.27
C ARG A 114 -9.07 2.63 1.40
N PRO A 115 -9.66 2.56 2.62
CA PRO A 115 -10.90 3.28 2.91
C PRO A 115 -10.63 4.79 2.92
N LYS A 116 -11.47 5.54 2.27
CA LYS A 116 -11.33 6.99 2.09
C LYS A 116 -12.62 7.74 2.38
N ARG A 117 -12.44 8.99 2.77
CA ARG A 117 -13.48 10.02 2.83
C ARG A 117 -12.88 11.35 2.43
N VAL A 118 -13.66 12.19 1.78
CA VAL A 118 -13.28 13.57 1.49
C VAL A 118 -13.02 14.29 2.81
N THR A 119 -11.78 14.76 2.98
CA THR A 119 -11.33 15.36 4.24
C THR A 119 -10.97 16.82 4.01
N PRO A 120 -11.57 17.76 4.78
CA PRO A 120 -11.13 19.15 4.77
C PRO A 120 -9.63 19.25 5.12
N SER A 121 -8.95 20.25 4.55
CA SER A 121 -7.49 20.44 4.75
C SER A 121 -7.11 20.71 6.22
N SER A 122 -8.07 21.14 7.04
CA SER A 122 -7.89 21.40 8.47
C SER A 122 -8.10 20.18 9.38
N GLU A 123 -8.58 19.04 8.82
CA GLU A 123 -8.89 17.84 9.60
C GLU A 123 -7.95 16.69 9.23
N ARG A 124 -7.72 15.79 10.19
CA ARG A 124 -6.94 14.57 9.92
C ARG A 124 -7.82 13.47 9.34
N PRO A 125 -7.40 12.77 8.28
CA PRO A 125 -8.18 11.72 7.65
C PRO A 125 -8.68 10.64 8.62
N ILE A 126 -7.86 10.22 9.58
CA ILE A 126 -8.22 9.22 10.58
C ILE A 126 -9.41 9.66 11.44
N ASN A 127 -9.49 10.94 11.81
CA ASN A 127 -10.60 11.47 12.59
C ASN A 127 -11.89 11.52 11.77
N VAL A 128 -11.78 11.97 10.53
CA VAL A 128 -12.96 12.08 9.63
C VAL A 128 -13.51 10.69 9.30
N LEU A 129 -12.65 9.70 9.07
CA LEU A 129 -13.07 8.31 8.88
C LEU A 129 -13.76 7.75 10.14
N ARG A 130 -13.25 8.05 11.34
CA ARG A 130 -13.85 7.62 12.61
C ARG A 130 -15.26 8.21 12.80
N ASP A 131 -15.40 9.52 12.58
CA ASP A 131 -16.59 10.27 12.95
C ASP A 131 -17.69 10.19 11.90
N LYS A 132 -17.33 10.02 10.64
CA LYS A 132 -18.26 10.09 9.49
C LYS A 132 -18.29 8.81 8.64
N GLY A 133 -17.41 7.81 8.91
CA GLY A 133 -17.33 6.55 8.17
C GLY A 133 -16.64 6.68 6.80
N ILE A 134 -16.79 5.65 5.97
CA ILE A 134 -16.15 5.51 4.65
C ILE A 134 -17.07 6.06 3.57
N ASP A 135 -16.54 6.88 2.65
CA ASP A 135 -17.25 7.33 1.45
C ASP A 135 -16.97 6.44 0.24
N TYR A 136 -15.68 6.07 0.07
CA TYR A 136 -15.24 5.29 -1.09
C TYR A 136 -14.00 4.47 -0.75
N LEU A 137 -13.70 3.51 -1.64
CA LEU A 137 -12.49 2.71 -1.60
C LEU A 137 -11.53 3.19 -2.70
N GLU A 138 -10.28 3.43 -2.33
CA GLU A 138 -9.22 3.73 -3.28
C GLU A 138 -8.44 2.43 -3.56
N ILE A 139 -8.55 1.93 -4.80
CA ILE A 139 -7.79 0.77 -5.25
C ILE A 139 -6.44 1.25 -5.79
N ARG A 140 -5.36 0.67 -5.28
CA ARG A 140 -3.97 1.03 -5.63
C ARG A 140 -3.19 -0.10 -6.26
N ALA A 141 -3.83 -1.24 -6.41
CA ALA A 141 -3.22 -2.49 -6.85
C ALA A 141 -3.09 -2.63 -8.37
N LEU A 142 -3.62 -1.67 -9.15
CA LEU A 142 -3.51 -1.72 -10.60
C LEU A 142 -2.30 -0.93 -11.07
N ASP A 143 -1.54 -1.50 -11.98
CA ASP A 143 -0.55 -0.77 -12.77
C ASP A 143 -1.20 -0.12 -13.99
N ASN A 144 -0.63 0.99 -14.43
CA ASN A 144 -1.08 1.67 -15.63
C ASN A 144 -0.72 0.87 -16.88
N ASN A 145 -1.69 0.64 -17.75
CA ASN A 145 -1.44 0.14 -19.08
C ASN A 145 -0.90 1.26 -19.97
N SER A 146 0.40 1.24 -20.26
CA SER A 146 1.09 2.27 -21.04
C SER A 146 0.63 2.36 -22.50
N PHE A 147 -0.12 1.38 -22.99
CA PHE A 147 -0.67 1.37 -24.35
C PHE A 147 -2.02 2.08 -24.45
N LEU A 148 -2.57 2.52 -23.32
CA LEU A 148 -3.85 3.21 -23.25
C LEU A 148 -3.69 4.65 -22.76
N PRO A 149 -4.32 5.64 -23.39
CA PRO A 149 -4.23 7.05 -22.96
C PRO A 149 -4.72 7.31 -21.54
N SER A 150 -5.70 6.54 -21.07
CA SER A 150 -6.26 6.60 -19.71
C SER A 150 -5.51 5.74 -18.69
N GLY A 151 -4.59 4.89 -19.15
CA GLY A 151 -3.91 3.90 -18.32
C GLY A 151 -4.76 2.69 -17.91
N ILE A 152 -6.04 2.69 -18.27
CA ILE A 152 -7.02 1.62 -17.98
C ILE A 152 -8.05 1.54 -19.11
N ASP A 153 -8.50 0.35 -19.45
CA ASP A 153 -9.61 0.13 -20.39
C ASP A 153 -10.96 0.02 -19.67
N GLU A 154 -12.02 0.05 -20.48
CA GLU A 154 -13.39 -0.01 -20.02
C GLU A 154 -13.72 -1.39 -19.41
N ASP A 155 -13.20 -2.47 -20.00
CA ASP A 155 -13.42 -3.84 -19.53
C ASP A 155 -12.81 -4.05 -18.13
N THR A 156 -11.62 -3.52 -17.87
CA THR A 156 -11.01 -3.51 -16.54
C THR A 156 -11.88 -2.72 -15.55
N GLY A 157 -12.45 -1.60 -15.96
CA GLY A 157 -13.38 -0.80 -15.16
C GLY A 157 -14.62 -1.61 -14.76
N TYR A 158 -15.27 -2.22 -15.71
CA TYR A 158 -16.46 -3.08 -15.46
C TYR A 158 -16.14 -4.30 -14.60
N PHE A 159 -14.99 -4.94 -14.83
CA PHE A 159 -14.55 -6.03 -13.97
C PHE A 159 -14.42 -5.61 -12.52
N LEU A 160 -13.75 -4.48 -12.27
CA LEU A 160 -13.53 -3.98 -10.90
C LEU A 160 -14.85 -3.63 -10.21
N GLU A 161 -15.78 -3.00 -10.93
CA GLU A 161 -17.12 -2.71 -10.41
C GLU A 161 -17.86 -3.98 -10.03
N ALA A 162 -17.96 -4.95 -10.93
CA ALA A 162 -18.60 -6.24 -10.67
C ALA A 162 -17.93 -7.00 -9.52
N TYR A 163 -16.60 -6.98 -9.47
CA TYR A 163 -15.82 -7.61 -8.41
C TYR A 163 -16.09 -7.00 -7.04
N LEU A 164 -16.11 -5.66 -6.94
CA LEU A 164 -16.41 -4.96 -5.68
C LEU A 164 -17.86 -5.22 -5.23
N ILE A 165 -18.81 -5.23 -6.15
CA ILE A 165 -20.20 -5.59 -5.87
C ILE A 165 -20.28 -7.04 -5.37
N GLY A 166 -19.57 -7.97 -6.01
CA GLY A 166 -19.48 -9.36 -5.57
C GLY A 166 -18.90 -9.50 -4.17
N CYS A 167 -17.85 -8.73 -3.85
CA CYS A 167 -17.28 -8.68 -2.49
C CYS A 167 -18.27 -8.11 -1.46
N PHE A 168 -19.07 -7.12 -1.84
CA PHE A 168 -20.07 -6.52 -0.96
C PHE A 168 -21.21 -7.48 -0.58
N PHE A 169 -21.65 -8.31 -1.51
CA PHE A 169 -22.70 -9.32 -1.28
C PHE A 169 -22.14 -10.68 -0.83
N GLY A 170 -20.83 -10.83 -0.79
CA GLY A 170 -20.18 -12.06 -0.35
C GLY A 170 -20.26 -12.29 1.16
N GLU A 171 -19.82 -13.47 1.62
CA GLU A 171 -19.77 -13.78 3.03
C GLU A 171 -18.77 -12.86 3.76
N ASP A 172 -19.22 -12.21 4.83
CA ASP A 172 -18.39 -11.39 5.70
C ASP A 172 -17.62 -12.26 6.70
N LYS A 173 -16.52 -12.86 6.25
CA LYS A 173 -15.60 -13.62 7.11
C LYS A 173 -14.44 -12.74 7.55
N LYS A 174 -14.33 -12.51 8.86
CA LYS A 174 -13.19 -11.81 9.44
C LYS A 174 -11.90 -12.56 9.18
N ALA A 175 -10.87 -11.85 8.75
CA ALA A 175 -9.54 -12.41 8.63
C ALA A 175 -8.87 -12.49 10.02
N THR A 176 -8.24 -13.62 10.31
CA THR A 176 -7.41 -13.77 11.51
C THR A 176 -6.06 -13.07 11.34
N GLN A 177 -5.35 -12.83 12.44
CA GLN A 177 -4.02 -12.22 12.37
C GLN A 177 -3.01 -13.10 11.60
N SER A 178 -3.15 -14.41 11.63
CA SER A 178 -2.30 -15.32 10.84
C SER A 178 -2.59 -15.21 9.34
N GLU A 179 -3.87 -15.15 8.96
CA GLU A 179 -4.27 -14.95 7.55
C GLU A 179 -3.81 -13.58 7.01
N ILE A 180 -3.92 -12.52 7.83
CA ILE A 180 -3.43 -11.18 7.44
C ILE A 180 -1.93 -11.21 7.18
N LYS A 181 -1.16 -11.84 8.07
CA LYS A 181 0.29 -12.00 7.89
C LYS A 181 0.64 -12.79 6.65
N GLU A 182 -0.02 -13.90 6.41
CA GLU A 182 0.20 -14.74 5.23
C GLU A 182 -0.10 -13.98 3.92
N LEU A 183 -1.18 -13.21 3.89
CA LEU A 183 -1.56 -12.39 2.73
C LEU A 183 -0.60 -11.22 2.44
N LEU A 184 0.21 -10.80 3.41
CA LEU A 184 1.18 -9.71 3.26
C LEU A 184 2.60 -10.22 2.99
N LEU A 185 2.86 -11.53 3.16
CA LEU A 185 4.17 -12.15 2.93
C LEU A 185 4.26 -12.83 1.55
N ASN A 186 3.15 -12.94 0.82
CA ASN A 186 3.04 -13.46 -0.54
C ASN A 186 2.73 -12.34 -1.52
#